data_afb8f508b787a8605a6eea6d7e00a118
#
_entry.id   afb8f508b787a8605a6eea6d7e00a118
#
_cell.length_a   1.000
_cell.length_b   1.000
_cell.length_c   1.000
_cell.angle_alpha   90.00
_cell.angle_beta   90.00
_cell.angle_gamma   90.00
#
_symmetry.space_group_name_H-M   'P 1'
#
loop_
_entity.id
_entity.type
_entity.pdbx_description
1 polymer ?
#
loop_
_entity_poly.entity_id
_entity_poly.type
_entity_poly.pdbx_seq_one_letter_code
_entity_poly.pdbx_strand_id
1 'polypeptide(L)'
;MSRIGKKPIPMPAGVKYTVSENGSTVLVEGPKGKVTAMLPGGITLVQKDGQLLTERQTDKQAAFHGLARALVFNAVTGVTTGWTKDLDIVGIGYRVELKGKNMVVFTLGYSHPIEFPLPTGIEVTIDPKQTHITVSGIDRQKVGQIAADMRALRKPDPYKNKGVRYTGEKLKKKVGKTGAK
;
A
#
# COMPACT_ATOMS: atom_id res chain seq x y z
N MET A 1 -18.57 17.53 11.06
CA MET A 1 -17.49 18.01 10.15
C MET A 1 -16.29 17.06 10.21
N SER A 2 -15.69 16.70 9.08
CA SER A 2 -14.51 15.79 9.07
C SER A 2 -13.25 16.52 9.55
N ARG A 3 -12.68 16.10 10.68
CA ARG A 3 -11.39 16.61 11.16
C ARG A 3 -10.23 16.30 10.20
N ILE A 4 -10.33 15.18 9.44
CA ILE A 4 -9.31 14.75 8.48
C ILE A 4 -9.33 15.63 7.23
N GLY A 5 -10.52 15.94 6.67
CA GLY A 5 -10.64 16.75 5.47
C GLY A 5 -10.10 18.18 5.62
N LYS A 6 -10.20 18.75 6.82
CA LYS A 6 -9.70 20.11 7.10
C LYS A 6 -8.19 20.21 7.29
N LYS A 7 -7.47 19.08 7.47
CA LYS A 7 -6.02 19.12 7.64
C LYS A 7 -5.34 19.51 6.33
N PRO A 8 -4.49 20.53 6.33
CA PRO A 8 -3.72 20.87 5.15
C PRO A 8 -2.79 19.71 4.71
N ILE A 9 -2.52 19.67 3.43
CA ILE A 9 -1.57 18.72 2.84
C ILE A 9 -0.30 19.51 2.56
N PRO A 10 0.82 19.22 3.23
CA PRO A 10 2.08 19.87 2.94
C PRO A 10 2.53 19.50 1.53
N MET A 11 2.98 20.49 0.78
CA MET A 11 3.56 20.31 -0.57
C MET A 11 5.08 20.44 -0.46
N PRO A 12 5.83 19.31 -0.47
CA PRO A 12 7.28 19.36 -0.45
C PRO A 12 7.84 20.01 -1.72
N ALA A 13 9.04 20.59 -1.63
CA ALA A 13 9.73 21.13 -2.79
C ALA A 13 9.91 20.04 -3.88
N GLY A 14 9.64 20.39 -5.13
CA GLY A 14 9.73 19.46 -6.28
C GLY A 14 8.46 18.65 -6.56
N VAL A 15 7.39 18.82 -5.79
CA VAL A 15 6.08 18.20 -6.09
C VAL A 15 5.19 19.21 -6.80
N LYS A 16 4.62 18.80 -7.94
CA LYS A 16 3.64 19.55 -8.72
C LYS A 16 2.33 18.78 -8.76
N TYR A 17 1.23 19.47 -8.87
CA TYR A 17 -0.08 18.87 -9.09
C TYR A 17 -0.82 19.55 -10.23
N THR A 18 -1.58 18.78 -10.97
CA THR A 18 -2.45 19.26 -12.04
C THR A 18 -3.82 18.63 -11.88
N VAL A 19 -4.84 19.46 -11.81
CA VAL A 19 -6.24 18.98 -11.74
C VAL A 19 -6.76 18.87 -13.17
N SER A 20 -7.44 17.77 -13.50
CA SER A 20 -8.08 17.60 -14.81
C SER A 20 -9.20 18.63 -15.02
N GLU A 21 -9.50 18.95 -16.27
CA GLU A 21 -10.56 19.90 -16.65
C GLU A 21 -11.92 19.54 -16.02
N ASN A 22 -12.22 18.26 -15.89
CA ASN A 22 -13.45 17.76 -15.27
C ASN A 22 -13.41 17.77 -13.74
N GLY A 23 -12.30 18.19 -13.11
CA GLY A 23 -12.13 18.19 -11.65
C GLY A 23 -12.19 16.82 -10.96
N SER A 24 -12.24 15.72 -11.74
CA SER A 24 -12.44 14.38 -11.21
C SER A 24 -11.13 13.64 -10.88
N THR A 25 -10.00 14.12 -11.39
CA THR A 25 -8.70 13.50 -11.15
C THR A 25 -7.63 14.56 -10.90
N VAL A 26 -6.65 14.19 -10.08
CA VAL A 26 -5.45 14.99 -9.81
C VAL A 26 -4.23 14.18 -10.17
N LEU A 27 -3.42 14.70 -11.08
CA LEU A 27 -2.09 14.19 -11.36
C LEU A 27 -1.10 14.84 -10.39
N VAL A 28 -0.39 14.03 -9.64
CA VAL A 28 0.68 14.49 -8.75
C VAL A 28 2.01 13.99 -9.29
N GLU A 29 2.92 14.90 -9.53
CA GLU A 29 4.27 14.64 -10.05
C GLU A 29 5.31 14.95 -8.98
N GLY A 30 6.32 14.11 -8.84
CA GLY A 30 7.39 14.29 -7.87
C GLY A 30 8.67 13.54 -8.25
N PRO A 31 9.68 13.54 -7.38
CA PRO A 31 10.99 12.97 -7.69
C PRO A 31 10.97 11.46 -8.01
N LYS A 32 10.01 10.70 -7.43
CA LYS A 32 9.89 9.26 -7.69
C LYS A 32 8.97 8.88 -8.86
N GLY A 33 8.25 9.85 -9.43
CA GLY A 33 7.36 9.59 -10.57
C GLY A 33 6.05 10.35 -10.49
N LYS A 34 5.02 9.81 -11.16
CA LYS A 34 3.70 10.42 -11.31
C LYS A 34 2.61 9.46 -10.81
N VAL A 35 1.65 9.99 -10.08
CA VAL A 35 0.48 9.25 -9.59
C VAL A 35 -0.78 10.04 -9.85
N THR A 36 -1.80 9.38 -10.38
CA THR A 36 -3.13 9.96 -10.56
C THR A 36 -4.03 9.55 -9.40
N ALA A 37 -4.58 10.54 -8.70
CA ALA A 37 -5.57 10.32 -7.64
C ALA A 37 -6.96 10.73 -8.14
N MET A 38 -7.98 9.92 -7.86
CA MET A 38 -9.38 10.26 -8.15
C MET A 38 -9.91 11.21 -7.08
N LEU A 39 -10.57 12.28 -7.51
CA LEU A 39 -11.32 13.18 -6.65
C LEU A 39 -12.81 12.84 -6.72
N PRO A 40 -13.47 12.57 -5.60
CA PRO A 40 -14.91 12.45 -5.55
C PRO A 40 -15.59 13.75 -5.97
N GLY A 41 -16.73 13.64 -6.64
CA GLY A 41 -17.47 14.80 -7.14
C GLY A 41 -17.83 15.83 -6.05
N GLY A 42 -17.71 17.11 -6.40
CA GLY A 42 -18.02 18.24 -5.52
C GLY A 42 -16.94 18.58 -4.49
N ILE A 43 -15.75 18.02 -4.64
CA ILE A 43 -14.57 18.40 -3.87
C ILE A 43 -13.60 19.15 -4.78
N THR A 44 -13.10 20.29 -4.30
CA THR A 44 -12.12 21.12 -4.99
C THR A 44 -10.82 21.18 -4.19
N LEU A 45 -9.72 21.43 -4.89
CA LEU A 45 -8.41 21.63 -4.29
C LEU A 45 -8.04 23.11 -4.41
N VAL A 46 -7.65 23.71 -3.29
CA VAL A 46 -7.20 25.10 -3.22
C VAL A 46 -5.80 25.14 -2.61
N GLN A 47 -4.90 25.85 -3.24
CA GLN A 47 -3.56 26.06 -2.70
C GLN A 47 -3.53 27.36 -1.90
N LYS A 48 -3.13 27.26 -0.62
CA LYS A 48 -2.89 28.41 0.28
C LYS A 48 -1.57 28.22 1.02
N ASP A 49 -0.75 29.23 1.07
CA ASP A 49 0.51 29.25 1.83
C ASP A 49 1.43 28.03 1.59
N GLY A 50 1.55 27.59 0.33
CA GLY A 50 2.36 26.42 -0.02
C GLY A 50 1.78 25.07 0.42
N GLN A 51 0.55 25.05 0.92
CA GLN A 51 -0.18 23.84 1.31
C GLN A 51 -1.42 23.66 0.45
N LEU A 52 -1.83 22.40 0.28
CA LEU A 52 -3.03 22.05 -0.45
C LEU A 52 -4.17 21.79 0.52
N LEU A 53 -5.28 22.46 0.30
CA LEU A 53 -6.51 22.29 1.07
C LEU A 53 -7.57 21.65 0.18
N THR A 54 -8.36 20.76 0.77
CA THR A 54 -9.55 20.22 0.13
C THR A 54 -10.77 21.00 0.61
N GLU A 55 -11.59 21.50 -0.32
CA GLU A 55 -12.83 22.21 -0.03
C GLU A 55 -14.02 21.42 -0.57
N ARG A 56 -15.15 21.50 0.10
CA ARG A 56 -16.41 20.87 -0.30
C ARG A 56 -17.47 21.91 -0.56
N GLN A 57 -18.32 21.67 -1.54
CA GLN A 57 -19.39 22.59 -1.91
C GLN A 57 -20.59 22.48 -0.95
N THR A 58 -20.93 21.28 -0.49
CA THR A 58 -22.10 21.04 0.34
C THR A 58 -21.78 20.11 1.52
N ASP A 59 -22.65 20.15 2.55
CA ASP A 59 -22.52 19.26 3.72
C ASP A 59 -22.78 17.78 3.41
N LYS A 60 -23.52 17.47 2.35
CA LYS A 60 -23.74 16.10 1.87
C LYS A 60 -22.43 15.41 1.46
N GLN A 61 -21.40 16.19 1.10
CA GLN A 61 -20.09 15.70 0.68
C GLN A 61 -19.10 15.52 1.84
N ALA A 62 -19.56 15.57 3.09
CA ALA A 62 -18.69 15.46 4.28
C ALA A 62 -17.87 14.16 4.31
N ALA A 63 -18.43 13.04 3.86
CA ALA A 63 -17.74 11.75 3.75
C ALA A 63 -16.61 11.79 2.70
N PHE A 64 -16.89 12.40 1.55
CA PHE A 64 -15.94 12.51 0.44
C PHE A 64 -14.80 13.49 0.72
N HIS A 65 -15.03 14.49 1.55
CA HIS A 65 -14.03 15.48 1.93
C HIS A 65 -12.79 14.84 2.58
N GLY A 66 -13.00 13.94 3.55
CA GLY A 66 -11.91 13.20 4.19
C GLY A 66 -11.23 12.19 3.25
N LEU A 67 -12.00 11.54 2.38
CA LEU A 67 -11.49 10.59 1.38
C LEU A 67 -10.59 11.31 0.37
N ALA A 68 -11.06 12.40 -0.24
CA ALA A 68 -10.28 13.17 -1.21
C ALA A 68 -8.93 13.63 -0.62
N ARG A 69 -8.98 14.20 0.58
CA ARG A 69 -7.76 14.61 1.30
C ARG A 69 -6.79 13.45 1.48
N ALA A 70 -7.28 12.28 1.89
CA ALA A 70 -6.46 11.10 2.13
C ALA A 70 -5.83 10.57 0.81
N LEU A 71 -6.60 10.55 -0.29
CA LEU A 71 -6.10 10.12 -1.59
C LEU A 71 -5.00 11.04 -2.12
N VAL A 72 -5.22 12.36 -2.07
CA VAL A 72 -4.21 13.34 -2.50
C VAL A 72 -2.96 13.28 -1.61
N PHE A 73 -3.12 13.20 -0.29
CA PHE A 73 -2.01 13.05 0.64
C PHE A 73 -1.19 11.78 0.37
N ASN A 74 -1.86 10.65 0.08
CA ASN A 74 -1.19 9.40 -0.28
C ASN A 74 -0.40 9.54 -1.58
N ALA A 75 -0.94 10.25 -2.57
CA ALA A 75 -0.25 10.52 -3.83
C ALA A 75 0.99 11.40 -3.62
N VAL A 76 0.88 12.49 -2.86
CA VAL A 76 2.02 13.36 -2.51
C VAL A 76 3.12 12.59 -1.78
N THR A 77 2.75 11.80 -0.77
CA THR A 77 3.72 10.95 -0.04
C THR A 77 4.33 9.90 -0.96
N GLY A 78 3.54 9.30 -1.85
CA GLY A 78 4.01 8.28 -2.79
C GLY A 78 5.06 8.80 -3.76
N VAL A 79 4.88 9.98 -4.34
CA VAL A 79 5.84 10.56 -5.28
C VAL A 79 7.08 11.16 -4.60
N THR A 80 7.06 11.37 -3.28
CA THR A 80 8.20 11.88 -2.49
C THR A 80 8.99 10.74 -1.84
N THR A 81 8.45 10.14 -0.81
CA THR A 81 9.10 9.07 -0.02
C THR A 81 8.84 7.68 -0.58
N GLY A 82 7.69 7.48 -1.23
CA GLY A 82 7.20 6.17 -1.63
C GLY A 82 6.49 5.45 -0.49
N TRP A 83 5.93 4.29 -0.80
CA TRP A 83 5.26 3.41 0.13
C TRP A 83 5.95 2.07 0.18
N THR A 84 6.08 1.52 1.38
CA THR A 84 6.64 0.18 1.60
C THR A 84 5.69 -0.67 2.42
N LYS A 85 5.76 -1.97 2.21
CA LYS A 85 5.03 -2.97 3.00
C LYS A 85 5.90 -4.21 3.14
N ASP A 86 6.14 -4.60 4.39
CA ASP A 86 7.03 -5.70 4.72
C ASP A 86 6.24 -6.96 5.07
N LEU A 87 6.71 -8.10 4.57
CA LEU A 87 6.13 -9.42 4.77
C LEU A 87 7.20 -10.39 5.27
N ASP A 88 6.82 -11.21 6.25
CA ASP A 88 7.64 -12.31 6.77
C ASP A 88 7.09 -13.64 6.30
N ILE A 89 7.97 -14.52 5.87
CA ILE A 89 7.66 -15.90 5.53
C ILE A 89 8.12 -16.80 6.67
N VAL A 90 7.19 -17.49 7.30
CA VAL A 90 7.46 -18.35 8.45
C VAL A 90 7.12 -19.79 8.11
N GLY A 91 8.10 -20.67 8.17
CA GLY A 91 7.93 -22.10 7.93
C GLY A 91 9.24 -22.79 7.59
N ILE A 92 9.41 -24.04 7.99
CA ILE A 92 10.59 -24.84 7.64
C ILE A 92 10.53 -25.12 6.14
N GLY A 93 11.62 -24.76 5.41
CA GLY A 93 11.70 -24.91 3.96
C GLY A 93 10.88 -23.91 3.15
N TYR A 94 10.20 -22.94 3.79
CA TYR A 94 9.53 -21.86 3.08
C TYR A 94 10.56 -20.80 2.65
N ARG A 95 10.51 -20.41 1.39
CA ARG A 95 11.43 -19.42 0.84
C ARG A 95 10.78 -18.64 -0.29
N VAL A 96 11.37 -17.51 -0.61
CA VAL A 96 11.00 -16.65 -1.73
C VAL A 96 12.24 -16.27 -2.51
N GLU A 97 12.12 -16.24 -3.82
CA GLU A 97 13.20 -15.90 -4.73
C GLU A 97 12.69 -14.90 -5.79
N LEU A 98 13.55 -14.00 -6.23
CA LEU A 98 13.24 -13.10 -7.33
C LEU A 98 13.72 -13.74 -8.64
N LYS A 99 12.81 -13.96 -9.58
CA LYS A 99 13.10 -14.46 -10.93
C LYS A 99 13.05 -13.31 -11.93
N GLY A 100 14.20 -12.72 -12.22
CA GLY A 100 14.25 -11.50 -13.02
C GLY A 100 13.73 -10.27 -12.26
N LYS A 101 13.24 -9.27 -13.00
CA LYS A 101 12.76 -8.00 -12.40
C LYS A 101 11.28 -8.00 -12.02
N ASN A 102 10.49 -8.85 -12.67
CA ASN A 102 9.03 -8.74 -12.64
C ASN A 102 8.33 -10.00 -12.12
N MET A 103 9.04 -10.95 -11.55
CA MET A 103 8.44 -12.19 -11.05
C MET A 103 9.06 -12.61 -9.73
N VAL A 104 8.20 -12.97 -8.79
CA VAL A 104 8.57 -13.51 -7.48
C VAL A 104 8.10 -14.96 -7.42
N VAL A 105 8.99 -15.87 -7.03
CA VAL A 105 8.70 -17.29 -6.89
C VAL A 105 8.64 -17.65 -5.41
N PHE A 106 7.51 -18.20 -4.99
CA PHE A 106 7.26 -18.61 -3.62
C PHE A 106 7.29 -20.14 -3.50
N THR A 107 8.12 -20.65 -2.63
CA THR A 107 8.11 -22.04 -2.17
C THR A 107 7.49 -22.10 -0.78
N LEU A 108 6.21 -22.43 -0.70
CA LEU A 108 5.42 -22.35 0.53
C LEU A 108 4.90 -23.73 0.99
N GLY A 109 5.60 -24.83 0.62
CA GLY A 109 5.19 -26.20 1.01
C GLY A 109 3.98 -26.74 0.23
N TYR A 110 3.77 -26.24 -0.96
CA TYR A 110 2.90 -26.84 -1.99
C TYR A 110 3.72 -27.77 -2.90
N SER A 111 3.06 -28.60 -3.67
CA SER A 111 3.69 -29.55 -4.61
C SER A 111 4.51 -28.83 -5.70
N HIS A 112 4.19 -27.59 -6.00
CA HIS A 112 4.88 -26.77 -7.00
C HIS A 112 5.15 -25.36 -6.44
N PRO A 113 6.19 -24.68 -6.90
CA PRO A 113 6.40 -23.27 -6.56
C PRO A 113 5.32 -22.40 -7.19
N ILE A 114 4.97 -21.30 -6.52
CA ILE A 114 3.98 -20.34 -7.02
C ILE A 114 4.74 -19.17 -7.66
N GLU A 115 4.52 -18.96 -8.95
CA GLU A 115 5.04 -17.81 -9.67
C GLU A 115 4.06 -16.63 -9.53
N PHE A 116 4.54 -15.52 -9.00
CA PHE A 116 3.75 -14.31 -8.76
C PHE A 116 4.29 -13.17 -9.62
N PRO A 117 3.55 -12.74 -10.68
CA PRO A 117 3.96 -11.63 -11.52
C PRO A 117 3.79 -10.30 -10.80
N LEU A 118 4.78 -9.40 -10.92
CA LEU A 118 4.73 -8.05 -10.37
C LEU A 118 4.17 -7.09 -11.42
N PRO A 119 3.18 -6.25 -11.07
CA PRO A 119 2.69 -5.20 -11.95
C PRO A 119 3.72 -4.06 -12.05
N THR A 120 3.60 -3.27 -13.11
CA THR A 120 4.45 -2.09 -13.33
C THR A 120 4.33 -1.08 -12.20
N GLY A 121 5.48 -0.54 -11.76
CA GLY A 121 5.57 0.45 -10.68
C GLY A 121 5.63 -0.14 -9.27
N ILE A 122 5.80 -1.45 -9.15
CA ILE A 122 6.08 -2.15 -7.89
C ILE A 122 7.46 -2.77 -7.98
N GLU A 123 8.26 -2.55 -6.94
CA GLU A 123 9.56 -3.16 -6.74
C GLU A 123 9.52 -4.05 -5.51
N VAL A 124 10.22 -5.17 -5.58
CA VAL A 124 10.30 -6.12 -4.47
C VAL A 124 11.76 -6.38 -4.14
N THR A 125 12.11 -6.22 -2.89
CA THR A 125 13.43 -6.56 -2.35
C THR A 125 13.28 -7.76 -1.42
N ILE A 126 14.17 -8.73 -1.56
CA ILE A 126 14.17 -9.96 -0.76
C ILE A 126 15.46 -10.02 0.05
N ASP A 127 15.33 -10.36 1.33
CA ASP A 127 16.47 -10.56 2.22
C ASP A 127 17.32 -11.78 1.76
N PRO A 128 18.64 -11.80 1.97
CA PRO A 128 19.50 -12.95 1.69
C PRO A 128 19.04 -14.28 2.31
N LYS A 129 18.30 -14.22 3.42
CA LYS A 129 17.69 -15.40 4.06
C LYS A 129 16.44 -15.92 3.34
N GLN A 130 15.96 -15.21 2.32
CA GLN A 130 14.75 -15.57 1.53
C GLN A 130 13.47 -15.71 2.36
N THR A 131 13.41 -15.07 3.52
CA THR A 131 12.28 -15.14 4.47
C THR A 131 11.62 -13.80 4.75
N HIS A 132 12.20 -12.71 4.26
CA HIS A 132 11.66 -11.36 4.40
C HIS A 132 11.54 -10.68 3.04
N ILE A 133 10.40 -10.04 2.81
CA ILE A 133 10.07 -9.36 1.54
C ILE A 133 9.66 -7.93 1.86
N THR A 134 10.29 -6.97 1.20
CA THR A 134 9.86 -5.56 1.18
C THR A 134 9.24 -5.24 -0.18
N VAL A 135 7.96 -4.94 -0.19
CA VAL A 135 7.23 -4.47 -1.37
C VAL A 135 7.22 -2.95 -1.36
N SER A 136 7.74 -2.32 -2.40
CA SER A 136 7.84 -0.85 -2.51
C SER A 136 7.20 -0.33 -3.80
N GLY A 137 6.74 0.93 -3.76
CA GLY A 137 6.13 1.58 -4.91
C GLY A 137 5.63 2.99 -4.60
N ILE A 138 5.24 3.69 -5.65
CA ILE A 138 4.72 5.06 -5.55
C ILE A 138 3.22 5.11 -5.20
N ASP A 139 2.47 4.07 -5.56
CA ASP A 139 1.03 3.98 -5.32
C ASP A 139 0.72 3.12 -4.10
N ARG A 140 0.23 3.75 -3.03
CA ARG A 140 -0.15 3.07 -1.79
C ARG A 140 -1.15 1.94 -2.00
N GLN A 141 -2.12 2.14 -2.89
CA GLN A 141 -3.17 1.16 -3.17
C GLN A 141 -2.57 -0.08 -3.82
N LYS A 142 -1.73 0.09 -4.84
CA LYS A 142 -1.05 -1.02 -5.53
C LYS A 142 -0.11 -1.78 -4.59
N VAL A 143 0.71 -1.06 -3.81
CA VAL A 143 1.61 -1.69 -2.81
C VAL A 143 0.82 -2.50 -1.80
N GLY A 144 -0.29 -1.94 -1.28
CA GLY A 144 -1.16 -2.63 -0.33
C GLY A 144 -1.85 -3.86 -0.92
N GLN A 145 -2.35 -3.77 -2.15
CA GLN A 145 -3.01 -4.88 -2.84
C GLN A 145 -2.03 -6.04 -3.10
N ILE A 146 -0.86 -5.75 -3.67
CA ILE A 146 0.15 -6.76 -3.95
C ILE A 146 0.62 -7.46 -2.67
N ALA A 147 0.87 -6.70 -1.60
CA ALA A 147 1.23 -7.28 -0.32
C ALA A 147 0.11 -8.18 0.26
N ALA A 148 -1.17 -7.80 0.07
CA ALA A 148 -2.31 -8.60 0.48
C ALA A 148 -2.44 -9.89 -0.36
N ASP A 149 -2.22 -9.81 -1.66
CA ASP A 149 -2.27 -10.95 -2.56
C ASP A 149 -1.13 -11.94 -2.25
N MET A 150 0.10 -11.45 -2.01
CA MET A 150 1.22 -12.28 -1.55
C MET A 150 0.90 -12.98 -0.21
N ARG A 151 0.30 -12.25 0.75
CA ARG A 151 -0.12 -12.84 2.02
C ARG A 151 -1.22 -13.89 1.85
N ALA A 152 -2.10 -13.71 0.87
CA ALA A 152 -3.20 -14.64 0.58
C ALA A 152 -2.72 -15.97 -0.02
N LEU A 153 -1.53 -16.03 -0.64
CA LEU A 153 -0.95 -17.27 -1.18
C LEU A 153 -0.88 -18.38 -0.14
N ARG A 154 -0.47 -18.04 1.09
CA ARG A 154 -0.55 -18.95 2.24
C ARG A 154 -0.73 -18.16 3.52
N LYS A 155 -1.98 -18.03 3.98
CA LYS A 155 -2.31 -17.37 5.24
C LYS A 155 -1.67 -18.09 6.41
N PRO A 156 -1.25 -17.37 7.47
CA PRO A 156 -0.67 -17.98 8.66
C PRO A 156 -1.62 -19.00 9.32
N ASP A 157 -1.10 -20.18 9.62
CA ASP A 157 -1.83 -21.21 10.38
C ASP A 157 -1.98 -20.77 11.85
N PRO A 158 -3.18 -20.89 12.44
CA PRO A 158 -3.43 -20.43 13.82
C PRO A 158 -2.71 -21.25 14.89
N TYR A 159 -2.21 -22.45 14.61
CA TYR A 159 -1.54 -23.30 15.60
C TYR A 159 -0.03 -23.08 15.65
N LYS A 160 0.64 -23.06 14.50
CA LYS A 160 2.10 -22.93 14.38
C LYS A 160 2.53 -21.59 13.78
N ASN A 161 1.60 -20.74 13.33
CA ASN A 161 1.82 -19.46 12.67
C ASN A 161 2.68 -19.55 11.39
N LYS A 162 2.68 -20.72 10.71
CA LYS A 162 3.38 -20.93 9.45
C LYS A 162 2.58 -20.31 8.31
N GLY A 163 3.23 -19.56 7.44
CA GLY A 163 2.64 -18.87 6.31
C GLY A 163 3.29 -17.53 6.05
N VAL A 164 2.68 -16.72 5.18
CA VAL A 164 3.08 -15.36 4.85
C VAL A 164 2.26 -14.39 5.70
N ARG A 165 2.92 -13.51 6.43
CA ARG A 165 2.28 -12.51 7.32
C ARG A 165 2.91 -11.14 7.10
N TYR A 166 2.22 -10.09 7.51
CA TYR A 166 2.85 -8.78 7.61
C TYR A 166 3.87 -8.75 8.75
N THR A 167 4.95 -8.03 8.56
CA THR A 167 5.94 -7.82 9.62
C THR A 167 5.29 -7.12 10.82
N GLY A 168 5.46 -7.69 12.01
CA GLY A 168 4.81 -7.20 13.22
C GLY A 168 3.32 -7.56 13.38
N GLU A 169 2.73 -8.37 12.49
CA GLU A 169 1.33 -8.81 12.60
C GLU A 169 1.14 -9.69 13.85
N LYS A 170 0.25 -9.26 14.75
CA LYS A 170 -0.14 -10.03 15.94
C LYS A 170 -1.16 -11.09 15.54
N LEU A 171 -0.73 -12.34 15.49
CA LEU A 171 -1.59 -13.49 15.17
C LEU A 171 -2.19 -14.09 16.44
N LYS A 172 -3.49 -14.39 16.39
CA LYS A 172 -4.17 -15.16 17.46
C LYS A 172 -3.76 -16.62 17.35
N LYS A 173 -3.01 -17.11 18.33
CA LYS A 173 -2.60 -18.51 18.40
C LYS A 173 -3.67 -19.34 19.11
N LYS A 174 -4.03 -20.49 18.53
CA LYS A 174 -4.92 -21.48 19.15
C LYS A 174 -4.09 -22.57 19.84
N VAL A 175 -4.60 -23.07 20.95
CA VAL A 175 -4.00 -24.20 21.65
C VAL A 175 -4.45 -25.50 20.98
N GLY A 176 -3.50 -26.39 20.66
CA GLY A 176 -3.82 -27.74 20.13
C GLY A 176 -4.39 -28.67 21.18
N LYS A 177 -4.83 -29.85 20.75
CA LYS A 177 -5.47 -30.87 21.62
C LYS A 177 -4.67 -31.26 22.88
N THR A 178 -3.33 -31.20 22.82
CA THR A 178 -2.43 -31.50 23.95
C THR A 178 -2.39 -30.43 25.04
N GLY A 179 -2.91 -29.22 24.79
CA GLY A 179 -2.96 -28.15 25.78
C GLY A 179 -4.33 -27.99 26.46
N ALA A 180 -5.29 -28.83 26.13
CA ALA A 180 -6.59 -28.88 26.76
C ALA A 180 -6.53 -29.91 27.91
N LYS A 181 -5.86 -29.57 29.03
CA LYS A 181 -6.03 -30.21 30.36
C LYS A 181 -6.67 -29.19 31.28
#